data_97d6753e33d193885c8823e85c5e8e75
#
_entry.id   97d6753e33d193885c8823e85c5e8e75
#
_cell.length_a   1.000
_cell.length_b   1.000
_cell.length_c   1.000
_cell.angle_alpha   90.00
_cell.angle_beta   90.00
_cell.angle_gamma   90.00
#
_symmetry.space_group_name_H-M   'P 1'
#
loop_
_entity.id
_entity.type
_entity.pdbx_description
1 polymer ?
#
loop_
_entity_poly.entity_id
_entity_poly.type
_entity_poly.pdbx_seq_one_letter_code
_entity_poly.pdbx_strand_id
1 'polypeptide(L)'
;MKAFKFSLLCVLLLALTPVPAGLHAQGRGEGRALTPRDLLYVAVPGRVNDIGYGGIGIVVFDANKNFRFVKRIPTWDYPASIAPEDVKGIAVSVPLNMIYISTIRRLAAWDLTTEKKVWEQTYDGNCCDRMALTPDGKTLWVPSFGGPHWYVVDAATGKLIKDLQTPATGGAHNTIVSLDGTKAFLAGLGSKIMSIADTRTNTVSQTVGTFSGNVRPFTINGAGTLIYANVNDLLGFQIGDVKTGKVIQTVQVEGYGWSRARLTGHGCPSHGIALSPDEKEIWLTDGANSTVHVFDNTVMPPKQVKSIKMRDEPFWLTWSANGKWVYSSTGDIIDATAKTVVAQLKDETGREVQSEKAVEVLFNPDGHILNTVDQFGIGQVRAAAN
;
A
#
# COMPACT_ATOMS: atom_id res chain seq x y z
N MET A 1 -71.79 -28.76 -59.33
CA MET A 1 -71.01 -29.45 -60.35
C MET A 1 -69.54 -29.35 -59.95
N LYS A 2 -68.96 -30.51 -59.62
CA LYS A 2 -67.63 -30.67 -59.02
C LYS A 2 -66.59 -30.92 -60.11
N ALA A 3 -65.49 -30.19 -60.13
CA ALA A 3 -64.34 -30.47 -60.96
C ALA A 3 -63.14 -30.85 -60.10
N PHE A 4 -62.71 -32.08 -60.24
CA PHE A 4 -61.48 -32.65 -59.67
C PHE A 4 -60.25 -32.20 -60.49
N LYS A 5 -59.20 -31.74 -59.85
CA LYS A 5 -57.91 -31.57 -60.51
C LYS A 5 -56.88 -32.49 -59.85
N PHE A 6 -56.34 -33.39 -60.65
CA PHE A 6 -55.17 -34.24 -60.36
C PHE A 6 -53.95 -33.39 -60.36
N SER A 7 -53.11 -33.57 -59.30
CA SER A 7 -51.78 -33.04 -59.28
C SER A 7 -50.78 -34.19 -59.44
N LEU A 8 -49.89 -34.00 -60.39
CA LEU A 8 -48.84 -34.90 -60.83
C LEU A 8 -47.62 -34.70 -59.86
N LEU A 9 -47.14 -35.77 -59.21
CA LEU A 9 -46.00 -35.79 -58.34
C LEU A 9 -44.75 -36.07 -59.17
N CYS A 10 -43.87 -35.09 -59.37
CA CYS A 10 -42.53 -35.30 -59.94
C CYS A 10 -41.61 -35.68 -58.85
N VAL A 11 -41.06 -36.90 -58.85
CA VAL A 11 -39.97 -37.37 -58.02
C VAL A 11 -38.63 -36.97 -58.68
N LEU A 12 -37.90 -36.05 -58.03
CA LEU A 12 -36.55 -35.70 -58.47
C LEU A 12 -35.56 -36.58 -57.70
N LEU A 13 -34.87 -37.50 -58.38
CA LEU A 13 -33.75 -38.21 -57.85
C LEU A 13 -32.50 -37.29 -57.80
N LEU A 14 -32.02 -36.90 -56.57
CA LEU A 14 -30.76 -36.25 -56.40
C LEU A 14 -29.68 -37.31 -56.20
N ALA A 15 -28.73 -37.35 -57.13
CA ALA A 15 -27.53 -38.13 -57.02
C ALA A 15 -26.59 -37.57 -55.97
N LEU A 16 -26.28 -38.35 -54.93
CA LEU A 16 -25.29 -38.04 -53.91
C LEU A 16 -23.89 -38.31 -54.46
N THR A 17 -23.11 -37.27 -54.73
CA THR A 17 -21.64 -37.38 -54.93
C THR A 17 -20.95 -37.36 -53.57
N PRO A 18 -19.94 -38.22 -53.34
CA PRO A 18 -19.16 -38.18 -52.08
C PRO A 18 -18.22 -36.99 -52.09
N VAL A 19 -18.34 -36.13 -51.04
CA VAL A 19 -17.39 -35.06 -50.74
C VAL A 19 -16.18 -35.69 -50.06
N PRO A 20 -14.92 -35.38 -50.46
CA PRO A 20 -13.75 -35.89 -49.78
C PRO A 20 -13.60 -35.24 -48.40
N ALA A 21 -13.47 -36.06 -47.38
CA ALA A 21 -13.14 -35.65 -46.03
C ALA A 21 -11.69 -35.19 -45.97
N GLY A 22 -11.50 -33.86 -46.07
CA GLY A 22 -10.24 -33.16 -45.89
C GLY A 22 -10.44 -31.92 -45.05
N LEU A 23 -11.04 -32.04 -43.86
CA LEU A 23 -11.05 -30.99 -42.88
C LEU A 23 -9.73 -31.10 -42.08
N HIS A 24 -8.74 -30.31 -42.48
CA HIS A 24 -7.65 -29.96 -41.58
C HIS A 24 -8.25 -29.36 -40.34
N ALA A 25 -8.14 -30.05 -39.21
CA ALA A 25 -8.29 -29.48 -37.91
C ALA A 25 -7.24 -28.35 -37.79
N GLN A 26 -7.68 -27.09 -38.01
CA GLN A 26 -6.92 -25.95 -37.54
C GLN A 26 -6.79 -26.13 -36.02
N GLY A 27 -5.58 -26.33 -35.56
CA GLY A 27 -5.25 -26.43 -34.17
C GLY A 27 -5.87 -25.23 -33.46
N ARG A 28 -6.80 -25.49 -32.55
CA ARG A 28 -7.15 -24.54 -31.51
C ARG A 28 -5.83 -24.20 -30.87
N GLY A 29 -5.34 -22.98 -31.13
CA GLY A 29 -4.21 -22.45 -30.38
C GLY A 29 -4.53 -22.71 -28.91
N GLU A 30 -3.67 -23.47 -28.26
CA GLU A 30 -3.72 -23.65 -26.81
C GLU A 30 -3.81 -22.27 -26.23
N GLY A 31 -5.00 -21.90 -25.73
CA GLY A 31 -5.20 -20.66 -25.03
C GLY A 31 -4.23 -20.71 -23.86
N ARG A 32 -3.15 -19.92 -23.97
CA ARG A 32 -2.15 -19.78 -22.92
C ARG A 32 -2.90 -19.48 -21.65
N ALA A 33 -2.96 -20.44 -20.74
CA ALA A 33 -3.62 -20.26 -19.45
C ALA A 33 -3.07 -18.96 -18.85
N LEU A 34 -3.92 -17.95 -18.75
CA LEU A 34 -3.53 -16.68 -18.17
C LEU A 34 -3.23 -16.95 -16.70
N THR A 35 -2.02 -16.68 -16.29
CA THR A 35 -1.60 -16.84 -14.89
C THR A 35 -1.97 -15.59 -14.09
N PRO A 36 -2.39 -15.73 -12.83
CA PRO A 36 -2.52 -14.59 -11.92
C PRO A 36 -1.23 -13.78 -11.90
N ARG A 37 -1.34 -12.47 -11.75
CA ARG A 37 -0.20 -11.57 -11.71
C ARG A 37 -0.20 -10.81 -10.39
N ASP A 38 0.93 -10.87 -9.71
CA ASP A 38 1.20 -10.07 -8.53
C ASP A 38 2.13 -8.94 -8.95
N LEU A 39 1.61 -7.72 -8.97
CA LEU A 39 2.34 -6.54 -9.42
C LEU A 39 2.59 -5.59 -8.25
N LEU A 40 3.85 -5.21 -8.08
CA LEU A 40 4.26 -4.20 -7.11
C LEU A 40 4.29 -2.83 -7.79
N TYR A 41 3.46 -1.91 -7.30
CA TYR A 41 3.37 -0.52 -7.74
C TYR A 41 4.17 0.35 -6.79
N VAL A 42 5.14 1.08 -7.30
CA VAL A 42 6.05 1.94 -6.54
C VAL A 42 5.96 3.36 -7.06
N ALA A 43 5.43 4.27 -6.25
CA ALA A 43 5.30 5.67 -6.64
C ALA A 43 6.58 6.46 -6.36
N VAL A 44 7.06 7.21 -7.36
CA VAL A 44 8.31 7.98 -7.32
C VAL A 44 8.11 9.41 -7.84
N PRO A 45 8.91 10.39 -7.34
CA PRO A 45 9.91 10.29 -6.30
C PRO A 45 9.27 10.04 -4.93
N GLY A 46 9.76 9.06 -4.21
CA GLY A 46 9.16 8.64 -2.94
C GLY A 46 10.20 8.50 -1.81
N ARG A 47 11.43 8.94 -2.07
CA ARG A 47 12.48 9.18 -1.10
C ARG A 47 12.81 10.67 -1.13
N VAL A 48 12.07 11.47 -0.33
CA VAL A 48 12.08 12.92 -0.48
C VAL A 48 11.74 13.27 -1.95
N ASN A 49 12.07 14.41 -2.49
CA ASN A 49 11.85 14.76 -3.90
C ASN A 49 13.02 14.35 -4.83
N ASP A 50 13.80 13.35 -4.44
CA ASP A 50 14.98 12.91 -5.19
C ASP A 50 14.60 11.98 -6.36
N ILE A 51 14.71 12.51 -7.58
CA ILE A 51 14.45 11.76 -8.81
C ILE A 51 15.55 10.76 -9.18
N GLY A 52 16.71 10.80 -8.49
CA GLY A 52 17.80 9.86 -8.71
C GLY A 52 17.42 8.41 -8.42
N TYR A 53 16.40 8.22 -7.60
CA TYR A 53 15.91 6.91 -7.17
C TYR A 53 14.62 6.47 -7.88
N GLY A 54 14.63 6.40 -9.19
CA GLY A 54 13.53 5.88 -9.98
C GLY A 54 12.75 6.91 -10.81
N GLY A 55 13.14 8.18 -10.78
CA GLY A 55 12.52 9.23 -11.62
C GLY A 55 11.15 9.70 -11.10
N ILE A 56 10.19 9.86 -12.02
CA ILE A 56 8.83 10.36 -11.77
C ILE A 56 7.82 9.35 -12.32
N GLY A 57 6.74 9.11 -11.58
CA GLY A 57 5.63 8.24 -12.01
C GLY A 57 5.33 7.10 -11.05
N ILE A 58 4.63 6.08 -11.53
CA ILE A 58 4.43 4.83 -10.80
C ILE A 58 5.19 3.75 -11.57
N VAL A 59 6.21 3.18 -10.96
CA VAL A 59 7.01 2.10 -11.53
C VAL A 59 6.39 0.77 -11.11
N VAL A 60 6.16 -0.13 -12.07
CA VAL A 60 5.46 -1.40 -11.84
C VAL A 60 6.42 -2.56 -12.07
N PHE A 61 6.44 -3.50 -11.11
CA PHE A 61 7.28 -4.69 -11.11
C PHE A 61 6.44 -5.96 -11.03
N ASP A 62 6.89 -7.04 -11.67
CA ASP A 62 6.25 -8.36 -11.62
C ASP A 62 6.87 -9.19 -10.48
N ALA A 63 6.13 -9.33 -9.36
CA ALA A 63 6.60 -10.07 -8.19
C ALA A 63 6.75 -11.57 -8.47
N ASN A 64 6.01 -12.11 -9.46
CA ASN A 64 6.12 -13.51 -9.89
C ASN A 64 7.30 -13.77 -10.82
N LYS A 65 7.97 -12.70 -11.30
CA LYS A 65 9.13 -12.78 -12.22
C LYS A 65 10.35 -12.06 -11.65
N ASN A 66 10.69 -12.38 -10.41
CA ASN A 66 11.87 -11.83 -9.73
C ASN A 66 11.91 -10.29 -9.76
N PHE A 67 10.76 -9.66 -9.54
CA PHE A 67 10.61 -8.20 -9.49
C PHE A 67 11.12 -7.46 -10.73
N ARG A 68 10.99 -8.10 -11.91
CA ARG A 68 11.37 -7.47 -13.15
C ARG A 68 10.46 -6.27 -13.45
N PHE A 69 11.07 -5.18 -13.91
CA PHE A 69 10.35 -4.02 -14.44
C PHE A 69 9.32 -4.44 -15.50
N VAL A 70 8.12 -3.91 -15.38
CA VAL A 70 7.01 -4.13 -16.32
C VAL A 70 6.73 -2.88 -17.14
N LYS A 71 6.48 -1.76 -16.46
CA LYS A 71 6.11 -0.48 -17.08
C LYS A 71 6.24 0.67 -16.08
N ARG A 72 6.12 1.90 -16.62
CA ARG A 72 5.95 3.13 -15.86
C ARG A 72 4.62 3.78 -16.24
N ILE A 73 3.81 4.14 -15.26
CA ILE A 73 2.60 4.93 -15.44
C ILE A 73 2.97 6.39 -15.18
N PRO A 74 2.78 7.30 -16.16
CA PRO A 74 3.02 8.72 -15.96
C PRO A 74 2.08 9.33 -14.91
N THR A 75 2.60 10.20 -14.06
CA THR A 75 1.79 10.93 -13.07
C THR A 75 1.67 12.40 -13.44
N TRP A 76 2.67 13.20 -13.11
CA TRP A 76 2.70 14.64 -13.38
C TRP A 76 3.93 15.00 -14.18
N ASP A 77 3.75 15.93 -15.09
CA ASP A 77 4.85 16.57 -15.80
C ASP A 77 5.36 17.76 -14.98
N TYR A 78 6.67 17.80 -14.76
CA TYR A 78 7.33 18.92 -14.10
C TYR A 78 8.28 19.59 -15.08
N PRO A 79 8.13 20.92 -15.32
CA PRO A 79 9.15 21.68 -16.05
C PRO A 79 10.53 21.52 -15.38
N ALA A 80 11.58 21.52 -16.17
CA ALA A 80 12.96 21.34 -15.66
C ALA A 80 13.38 22.38 -14.59
N SER A 81 12.69 23.51 -14.54
CA SER A 81 12.91 24.58 -13.55
C SER A 81 12.19 24.34 -12.20
N ILE A 82 11.34 23.31 -12.11
CA ILE A 82 10.53 23.04 -10.91
C ILE A 82 10.91 21.64 -10.37
N ALA A 83 11.35 21.60 -9.12
CA ALA A 83 11.57 20.32 -8.46
C ALA A 83 10.26 19.53 -8.37
N PRO A 84 10.25 18.23 -8.71
CA PRO A 84 9.07 17.40 -8.59
C PRO A 84 8.60 17.31 -7.12
N GLU A 85 7.30 17.15 -6.96
CA GLU A 85 6.72 16.94 -5.64
C GLU A 85 7.05 15.54 -5.12
N ASP A 86 7.47 15.44 -3.87
CA ASP A 86 7.64 14.17 -3.19
C ASP A 86 6.27 13.49 -3.02
N VAL A 87 6.18 12.24 -3.45
CA VAL A 87 4.99 11.40 -3.21
C VAL A 87 4.93 11.06 -1.74
N LYS A 88 3.78 11.30 -1.12
CA LYS A 88 3.55 11.10 0.32
C LYS A 88 2.78 9.83 0.65
N GLY A 89 1.89 9.39 -0.21
CA GLY A 89 1.10 8.18 0.02
C GLY A 89 0.66 7.50 -1.27
N ILE A 90 0.31 6.23 -1.14
CA ILE A 90 -0.23 5.39 -2.19
C ILE A 90 -1.31 4.48 -1.61
N ALA A 91 -2.42 4.29 -2.32
CA ALA A 91 -3.47 3.34 -1.95
C ALA A 91 -4.18 2.81 -3.20
N VAL A 92 -4.84 1.67 -3.09
CA VAL A 92 -5.59 1.06 -4.20
C VAL A 92 -6.98 0.68 -3.73
N SER A 93 -7.99 1.10 -4.49
CA SER A 93 -9.37 0.66 -4.34
C SER A 93 -9.66 -0.46 -5.33
N VAL A 94 -9.90 -1.65 -4.81
CA VAL A 94 -10.30 -2.82 -5.61
C VAL A 94 -11.64 -2.57 -6.32
N PRO A 95 -12.73 -2.17 -5.63
CA PRO A 95 -14.04 -2.01 -6.26
C PRO A 95 -14.11 -0.86 -7.28
N LEU A 96 -13.26 0.18 -7.12
CA LEU A 96 -13.21 1.31 -8.05
C LEU A 96 -12.15 1.14 -9.13
N ASN A 97 -11.31 0.10 -9.07
CA ASN A 97 -10.18 -0.12 -9.97
C ASN A 97 -9.24 1.11 -10.05
N MET A 98 -9.03 1.78 -8.93
CA MET A 98 -8.26 3.02 -8.86
C MET A 98 -7.03 2.91 -7.96
N ILE A 99 -5.95 3.57 -8.38
CA ILE A 99 -4.78 3.84 -7.55
C ILE A 99 -4.72 5.33 -7.23
N TYR A 100 -4.46 5.65 -5.95
CA TYR A 100 -4.39 7.01 -5.43
C TYR A 100 -2.96 7.35 -5.07
N ILE A 101 -2.54 8.54 -5.43
CA ILE A 101 -1.23 9.10 -5.10
C ILE A 101 -1.44 10.47 -4.46
N SER A 102 -0.84 10.67 -3.30
CA SER A 102 -0.78 11.98 -2.64
C SER A 102 0.61 12.59 -2.71
N THR A 103 0.64 13.91 -2.78
CA THR A 103 1.82 14.75 -2.56
C THR A 103 1.46 15.80 -1.50
N ILE A 104 2.41 16.62 -1.05
CA ILE A 104 2.10 17.70 -0.11
C ILE A 104 1.14 18.77 -0.67
N ARG A 105 0.81 18.73 -1.96
CA ARG A 105 -0.02 19.74 -2.63
C ARG A 105 -1.34 19.19 -3.16
N ARG A 106 -1.42 17.89 -3.47
CA ARG A 106 -2.57 17.32 -4.18
C ARG A 106 -2.75 15.84 -3.89
N LEU A 107 -3.95 15.38 -4.13
CA LEU A 107 -4.34 13.97 -4.18
C LEU A 107 -4.95 13.72 -5.55
N ALA A 108 -4.53 12.64 -6.20
CA ALA A 108 -5.10 12.26 -7.48
C ALA A 108 -5.33 10.75 -7.59
N ALA A 109 -6.24 10.36 -8.46
CA ALA A 109 -6.58 8.97 -8.76
C ALA A 109 -6.33 8.65 -10.23
N TRP A 110 -5.81 7.46 -10.48
CA TRP A 110 -5.66 6.88 -11.81
C TRP A 110 -6.47 5.59 -11.89
N ASP A 111 -7.11 5.36 -13.02
CA ASP A 111 -7.72 4.07 -13.34
C ASP A 111 -6.63 3.07 -13.72
N LEU A 112 -6.62 1.90 -13.08
CA LEU A 112 -5.57 0.89 -13.26
C LEU A 112 -5.65 0.13 -14.57
N THR A 113 -6.79 0.16 -15.29
CA THR A 113 -6.95 -0.44 -16.61
C THR A 113 -6.48 0.48 -17.71
N THR A 114 -6.93 1.74 -17.69
CA THR A 114 -6.60 2.73 -18.73
C THR A 114 -5.33 3.50 -18.43
N GLU A 115 -4.83 3.44 -17.18
CA GLU A 115 -3.67 4.17 -16.67
C GLU A 115 -3.79 5.70 -16.80
N LYS A 116 -5.03 6.17 -16.93
CA LYS A 116 -5.32 7.61 -17.05
C LYS A 116 -5.75 8.19 -15.71
N LYS A 117 -5.36 9.44 -15.48
CA LYS A 117 -5.83 10.21 -14.33
C LYS A 117 -7.34 10.43 -14.45
N VAL A 118 -8.09 10.06 -13.41
CA VAL A 118 -9.54 10.18 -13.32
C VAL A 118 -9.93 11.50 -12.68
N TRP A 119 -9.28 11.83 -11.55
CA TRP A 119 -9.50 13.09 -10.86
C TRP A 119 -8.25 13.54 -10.11
N GLU A 120 -8.18 14.83 -9.80
CA GLU A 120 -7.18 15.47 -8.98
C GLU A 120 -7.84 16.53 -8.12
N GLN A 121 -7.49 16.59 -6.83
CA GLN A 121 -8.03 17.52 -5.86
C GLN A 121 -6.92 18.11 -4.99
N THR A 122 -7.18 19.30 -4.49
CA THR A 122 -6.44 19.96 -3.41
C THR A 122 -7.42 20.27 -2.28
N TYR A 123 -6.92 20.30 -1.04
CA TYR A 123 -7.73 20.64 0.12
C TYR A 123 -7.05 21.76 0.89
N ASP A 124 -7.82 22.54 1.65
CA ASP A 124 -7.29 23.65 2.43
C ASP A 124 -6.25 23.16 3.46
N GLY A 125 -5.23 23.99 3.75
CA GLY A 125 -4.28 23.71 4.82
C GLY A 125 -3.11 22.76 4.47
N ASN A 126 -2.61 22.82 3.24
CA ASN A 126 -1.56 21.93 2.71
C ASN A 126 -2.01 20.46 2.66
N CYS A 127 -2.61 20.09 1.58
CA CYS A 127 -2.84 18.70 1.19
C CYS A 127 -1.49 18.07 0.79
N CYS A 128 -1.23 16.87 0.88
CA CYS A 128 -1.86 15.73 1.51
C CYS A 128 -0.72 14.79 1.93
N ASP A 129 -0.89 14.02 2.98
CA ASP A 129 0.14 13.06 3.37
C ASP A 129 -0.35 11.62 3.17
N ARG A 130 0.15 10.68 3.94
CA ARG A 130 -0.07 9.25 3.79
C ARG A 130 -1.50 8.87 4.19
N MET A 131 -2.34 8.71 3.19
CA MET A 131 -3.75 8.40 3.33
C MET A 131 -3.99 6.90 3.57
N ALA A 132 -5.16 6.59 4.11
CA ALA A 132 -5.70 5.24 4.19
C ALA A 132 -7.06 5.16 3.53
N LEU A 133 -7.36 4.00 2.95
CA LEU A 133 -8.64 3.68 2.35
C LEU A 133 -9.46 2.82 3.31
N THR A 134 -10.77 3.04 3.38
CA THR A 134 -11.66 2.09 4.06
C THR A 134 -11.66 0.73 3.35
N PRO A 135 -11.87 -0.39 4.07
CA PRO A 135 -11.83 -1.72 3.45
C PRO A 135 -12.85 -1.94 2.34
N ASP A 136 -13.95 -1.19 2.33
CA ASP A 136 -14.92 -1.20 1.23
C ASP A 136 -14.47 -0.41 0.00
N GLY A 137 -13.30 0.21 0.06
CA GLY A 137 -12.68 0.95 -1.03
C GLY A 137 -13.36 2.26 -1.41
N LYS A 138 -14.26 2.80 -0.59
CA LYS A 138 -15.12 3.94 -0.98
C LYS A 138 -14.72 5.28 -0.35
N THR A 139 -13.97 5.25 0.75
CA THR A 139 -13.63 6.46 1.50
C THR A 139 -12.14 6.53 1.78
N LEU A 140 -11.53 7.66 1.49
CA LEU A 140 -10.15 7.97 1.83
C LEU A 140 -10.09 8.86 3.07
N TRP A 141 -9.20 8.54 3.98
CA TRP A 141 -8.83 9.36 5.12
C TRP A 141 -7.46 9.95 4.86
N VAL A 142 -7.41 11.25 4.60
CA VAL A 142 -6.27 11.96 4.04
C VAL A 142 -5.74 13.00 5.03
N PRO A 143 -4.56 12.80 5.62
CA PRO A 143 -3.98 13.80 6.52
C PRO A 143 -3.46 15.00 5.74
N SER A 144 -3.62 16.20 6.28
CA SER A 144 -2.93 17.40 5.81
C SER A 144 -1.50 17.42 6.35
N PHE A 145 -0.49 17.61 5.54
CA PHE A 145 0.91 17.60 6.02
C PHE A 145 1.27 18.80 6.91
N GLY A 146 0.58 19.90 6.82
CA GLY A 146 0.94 21.15 7.50
C GLY A 146 0.03 21.57 8.66
N GLY A 147 -1.08 20.88 8.89
CA GLY A 147 -2.09 21.27 9.86
C GLY A 147 -2.73 20.10 10.60
N PRO A 148 -3.70 20.33 11.48
CA PRO A 148 -4.36 19.31 12.28
C PRO A 148 -5.50 18.59 11.54
N HIS A 149 -5.60 18.72 10.21
CA HIS A 149 -6.75 18.29 9.43
C HIS A 149 -6.59 16.86 8.94
N TRP A 150 -7.66 16.09 9.03
CA TRP A 150 -7.87 14.87 8.26
C TRP A 150 -9.10 15.05 7.37
N TYR A 151 -8.88 15.00 6.08
CA TYR A 151 -9.95 15.08 5.09
C TYR A 151 -10.52 13.69 4.86
N VAL A 152 -11.82 13.52 5.14
CA VAL A 152 -12.57 12.33 4.77
C VAL A 152 -13.15 12.58 3.39
N VAL A 153 -12.79 11.74 2.43
CA VAL A 153 -12.97 12.03 0.99
C VAL A 153 -13.66 10.87 0.32
N ASP A 154 -14.60 11.16 -0.57
CA ASP A 154 -15.18 10.16 -1.47
C ASP A 154 -14.12 9.66 -2.46
N ALA A 155 -13.83 8.36 -2.44
CA ALA A 155 -12.75 7.79 -3.23
C ALA A 155 -13.00 7.81 -4.74
N ALA A 156 -14.28 7.79 -5.18
CA ALA A 156 -14.61 7.80 -6.60
C ALA A 156 -14.41 9.18 -7.25
N THR A 157 -14.55 10.25 -6.46
CA THR A 157 -14.62 11.63 -7.01
C THR A 157 -13.62 12.60 -6.42
N GLY A 158 -12.97 12.26 -5.31
CA GLY A 158 -12.12 13.16 -4.56
C GLY A 158 -12.89 14.26 -3.79
N LYS A 159 -14.22 14.21 -3.73
CA LYS A 159 -15.01 15.23 -3.02
C LYS A 159 -14.85 15.09 -1.52
N LEU A 160 -14.67 16.22 -0.85
CA LEU A 160 -14.62 16.30 0.60
C LEU A 160 -15.99 15.94 1.22
N ILE A 161 -15.99 14.93 2.10
CA ILE A 161 -17.15 14.53 2.90
C ILE A 161 -17.10 15.25 4.25
N LYS A 162 -15.91 15.28 4.88
CA LYS A 162 -15.72 15.88 6.20
C LYS A 162 -14.29 16.38 6.34
N ASP A 163 -14.14 17.55 6.92
CA ASP A 163 -12.88 18.02 7.50
C ASP A 163 -12.90 17.73 9.01
N LEU A 164 -12.01 16.86 9.45
CA LEU A 164 -11.88 16.49 10.84
C LEU A 164 -10.60 17.09 11.41
N GLN A 165 -10.75 17.86 12.48
CA GLN A 165 -9.63 18.31 13.30
C GLN A 165 -9.51 17.46 14.55
N THR A 166 -8.27 17.15 14.95
CA THR A 166 -8.02 16.34 16.13
C THR A 166 -7.35 17.15 17.22
N PRO A 167 -7.40 16.66 18.49
CA PRO A 167 -6.59 17.20 19.57
C PRO A 167 -5.09 17.10 19.32
N ALA A 168 -4.65 16.23 18.39
CA ALA A 168 -3.27 16.12 17.99
C ALA A 168 -2.85 17.38 17.25
N THR A 169 -1.91 18.12 17.82
CA THR A 169 -1.44 19.39 17.26
C THR A 169 -0.23 19.18 16.36
N GLY A 170 -0.21 19.91 15.26
CA GLY A 170 0.95 20.05 14.37
C GLY A 170 1.21 18.87 13.45
N GLY A 171 0.85 19.03 12.18
CA GLY A 171 1.25 18.14 11.09
C GLY A 171 0.59 16.76 11.12
N ALA A 172 -0.69 16.69 10.79
CA ALA A 172 -1.35 15.42 10.48
C ALA A 172 -0.49 14.63 9.48
N HIS A 173 -0.19 13.36 9.78
CA HIS A 173 0.85 12.64 9.04
C HIS A 173 0.39 11.24 8.59
N ASN A 174 0.35 10.26 9.48
CA ASN A 174 0.00 8.89 9.13
C ASN A 174 -1.44 8.58 9.53
N THR A 175 -2.13 7.85 8.66
CA THR A 175 -3.49 7.41 8.87
C THR A 175 -3.61 5.93 8.57
N ILE A 176 -4.23 5.16 9.45
CA ILE A 176 -4.56 3.75 9.22
C ILE A 176 -6.05 3.56 9.50
N VAL A 177 -6.76 2.86 8.63
CA VAL A 177 -8.13 2.39 8.89
C VAL A 177 -8.06 0.91 9.28
N SER A 178 -8.80 0.55 10.34
CA SER A 178 -8.87 -0.85 10.82
C SER A 178 -9.45 -1.79 9.77
N LEU A 179 -9.09 -3.07 9.84
CA LEU A 179 -9.56 -4.10 8.88
C LEU A 179 -11.08 -4.31 8.88
N ASP A 180 -11.75 -3.96 9.97
CA ASP A 180 -13.22 -3.96 10.06
C ASP A 180 -13.85 -2.67 9.57
N GLY A 181 -13.03 -1.67 9.22
CA GLY A 181 -13.45 -0.38 8.73
C GLY A 181 -14.07 0.55 9.76
N THR A 182 -14.10 0.18 11.04
CA THR A 182 -14.83 0.95 12.07
C THR A 182 -14.04 2.08 12.70
N LYS A 183 -12.70 2.03 12.62
CA LYS A 183 -11.80 3.00 13.26
C LYS A 183 -10.78 3.56 12.27
N ALA A 184 -10.51 4.85 12.37
CA ALA A 184 -9.36 5.50 11.74
C ALA A 184 -8.39 5.95 12.83
N PHE A 185 -7.13 5.49 12.73
CA PHE A 185 -6.03 5.83 13.62
C PHE A 185 -5.26 6.99 13.02
N LEU A 186 -5.11 8.08 13.78
CA LEU A 186 -4.68 9.38 13.29
C LEU A 186 -3.47 9.86 14.10
N ALA A 187 -2.29 9.89 13.49
CA ALA A 187 -1.06 10.32 14.14
C ALA A 187 -0.51 11.62 13.53
N GLY A 188 -0.16 12.56 14.38
CA GLY A 188 0.44 13.84 13.99
C GLY A 188 1.89 13.98 14.42
N LEU A 189 2.72 14.60 13.58
CA LEU A 189 4.18 14.79 13.80
C LEU A 189 4.51 15.59 15.08
N GLY A 190 3.62 16.47 15.52
CA GLY A 190 3.80 17.31 16.70
C GLY A 190 3.14 16.76 17.97
N SER A 191 2.63 15.52 17.97
CA SER A 191 1.84 15.00 19.08
C SER A 191 2.41 13.74 19.68
N LYS A 192 2.36 13.64 21.01
CA LYS A 192 2.62 12.43 21.80
C LYS A 192 1.33 11.61 22.05
N ILE A 193 0.23 12.00 21.42
CA ILE A 193 -1.07 11.36 21.54
C ILE A 193 -1.57 11.02 20.15
N MET A 194 -2.07 9.82 19.97
CA MET A 194 -2.77 9.38 18.77
C MET A 194 -4.26 9.49 18.99
N SER A 195 -4.98 10.06 18.02
CA SER A 195 -6.44 10.09 18.00
C SER A 195 -6.99 8.89 17.24
N ILE A 196 -8.14 8.39 17.67
CA ILE A 196 -8.88 7.33 16.97
C ILE A 196 -10.28 7.88 16.69
N ALA A 197 -10.66 7.87 15.43
CA ALA A 197 -11.98 8.30 14.98
C ALA A 197 -12.87 7.09 14.65
N ASP A 198 -14.17 7.25 14.93
CA ASP A 198 -15.22 6.37 14.41
C ASP A 198 -15.48 6.76 12.95
N THR A 199 -15.30 5.82 12.03
CA THR A 199 -15.43 6.05 10.59
C THR A 199 -16.87 6.25 10.13
N ARG A 200 -17.84 5.77 10.89
CA ARG A 200 -19.26 5.90 10.57
C ARG A 200 -19.77 7.31 10.88
N THR A 201 -19.26 7.93 11.95
CA THR A 201 -19.66 9.29 12.35
C THR A 201 -18.66 10.36 11.89
N ASN A 202 -17.46 9.93 11.48
CA ASN A 202 -16.33 10.81 11.15
C ASN A 202 -16.00 11.77 12.31
N THR A 203 -15.91 11.23 13.52
CA THR A 203 -15.60 11.99 14.75
C THR A 203 -14.56 11.27 15.58
N VAL A 204 -13.70 12.03 16.28
CA VAL A 204 -12.75 11.44 17.23
C VAL A 204 -13.54 10.82 18.40
N SER A 205 -13.31 9.54 18.64
CA SER A 205 -14.00 8.78 19.69
C SER A 205 -13.11 8.55 20.93
N GLN A 206 -11.78 8.47 20.73
CA GLN A 206 -10.85 8.25 21.83
C GLN A 206 -9.41 8.63 21.44
N THR A 207 -8.52 8.56 22.42
CA THR A 207 -7.09 8.79 22.21
C THR A 207 -6.26 7.71 22.88
N VAL A 208 -5.02 7.50 22.38
CA VAL A 208 -4.02 6.62 22.99
C VAL A 208 -2.73 7.40 23.20
N GLY A 209 -2.15 7.29 24.39
CA GLY A 209 -0.90 7.95 24.79
C GLY A 209 -0.84 8.11 26.30
N THR A 210 0.10 8.81 26.87
CA THR A 210 1.12 9.66 26.24
C THR A 210 2.31 8.78 25.83
N PHE A 211 2.71 8.85 24.57
CA PHE A 211 3.96 8.26 24.11
C PHE A 211 5.18 9.05 24.63
N SER A 212 6.37 8.44 24.68
CA SER A 212 7.58 9.09 25.17
C SER A 212 8.05 10.27 24.28
N GLY A 213 7.83 10.17 22.98
CA GLY A 213 8.12 11.20 21.98
C GLY A 213 6.94 11.43 21.06
N ASN A 214 7.05 12.39 20.12
CA ASN A 214 6.06 12.59 19.09
C ASN A 214 5.94 11.33 18.24
N VAL A 215 4.69 10.95 17.93
CA VAL A 215 4.38 9.74 17.19
C VAL A 215 4.88 9.89 15.75
N ARG A 216 5.58 8.87 15.31
CA ARG A 216 6.04 8.69 13.93
C ARG A 216 5.17 7.63 13.24
N PRO A 217 5.56 7.12 12.06
CA PRO A 217 4.81 6.04 11.47
C PRO A 217 4.55 4.89 12.45
N PHE A 218 3.43 4.27 12.29
CA PHE A 218 2.94 3.21 13.16
C PHE A 218 2.23 2.15 12.33
N THR A 219 2.00 1.00 12.94
CA THR A 219 1.09 -0.03 12.44
C THR A 219 0.16 -0.49 13.56
N ILE A 220 -0.83 -1.30 13.23
CA ILE A 220 -1.80 -1.87 14.17
C ILE A 220 -1.92 -3.38 13.97
N ASN A 221 -2.34 -4.10 15.00
CA ASN A 221 -2.76 -5.49 14.81
C ASN A 221 -4.10 -5.55 14.07
N GLY A 222 -4.40 -6.66 13.43
CA GLY A 222 -5.60 -6.84 12.62
C GLY A 222 -6.91 -6.73 13.39
N ALA A 223 -6.88 -7.00 14.69
CA ALA A 223 -8.00 -6.77 15.61
C ALA A 223 -8.23 -5.29 15.94
N GLY A 224 -7.30 -4.39 15.58
CA GLY A 224 -7.39 -2.97 15.90
C GLY A 224 -7.38 -2.66 17.39
N THR A 225 -6.70 -3.48 18.19
CA THR A 225 -6.62 -3.38 19.66
C THR A 225 -5.27 -2.91 20.16
N LEU A 226 -4.21 -3.11 19.37
CA LEU A 226 -2.84 -2.69 19.68
C LEU A 226 -2.29 -1.78 18.57
N ILE A 227 -1.52 -0.80 18.98
CA ILE A 227 -0.78 0.14 18.13
C ILE A 227 0.70 -0.09 18.38
N TYR A 228 1.48 -0.26 17.31
CA TYR A 228 2.93 -0.34 17.36
C TYR A 228 3.50 0.93 16.72
N ALA A 229 4.01 1.85 17.53
CA ALA A 229 4.36 3.20 17.09
C ALA A 229 5.85 3.50 17.23
N ASN A 230 6.47 3.96 16.17
CA ASN A 230 7.74 4.67 16.26
C ASN A 230 7.51 6.02 16.91
N VAL A 231 8.47 6.49 17.68
CA VAL A 231 8.43 7.80 18.30
C VAL A 231 9.79 8.50 18.16
N ASN A 232 9.76 9.83 18.23
CA ASN A 232 11.01 10.59 18.21
C ASN A 232 11.96 10.13 19.32
N ASP A 233 13.24 10.17 19.01
CA ASP A 233 14.35 9.93 19.93
C ASP A 233 14.40 8.51 20.54
N LEU A 234 13.68 7.54 19.95
CA LEU A 234 13.73 6.13 20.31
C LEU A 234 14.20 5.29 19.10
N LEU A 235 15.32 4.60 19.21
CA LEU A 235 15.66 3.50 18.34
C LEU A 235 14.91 2.27 18.86
N GLY A 236 13.72 2.03 18.31
CA GLY A 236 12.75 1.08 18.82
C GLY A 236 11.31 1.53 18.55
N PHE A 237 10.38 1.01 19.32
CA PHE A 237 8.96 1.33 19.22
C PHE A 237 8.24 1.25 20.57
N GLN A 238 7.04 1.81 20.63
CA GLN A 238 6.15 1.70 21.79
C GLN A 238 4.85 1.02 21.40
N ILE A 239 4.25 0.28 22.32
CA ILE A 239 2.96 -0.39 22.12
C ILE A 239 1.90 0.35 22.92
N GLY A 240 0.86 0.82 22.20
CA GLY A 240 -0.34 1.40 22.77
C GLY A 240 -1.49 0.40 22.81
N ASP A 241 -2.20 0.35 23.92
CA ASP A 241 -3.41 -0.45 24.09
C ASP A 241 -4.65 0.43 23.85
N VAL A 242 -5.43 0.09 22.84
CA VAL A 242 -6.60 0.85 22.40
C VAL A 242 -7.69 0.85 23.46
N LYS A 243 -7.87 -0.27 24.17
CA LYS A 243 -8.92 -0.41 25.20
C LYS A 243 -8.69 0.53 26.40
N THR A 244 -7.45 0.58 26.86
CA THR A 244 -7.10 1.40 28.04
C THR A 244 -6.69 2.83 27.67
N GLY A 245 -6.40 3.10 26.40
CA GLY A 245 -5.87 4.38 25.92
C GLY A 245 -4.45 4.67 26.39
N LYS A 246 -3.68 3.67 26.82
CA LYS A 246 -2.36 3.84 27.43
C LYS A 246 -1.27 3.18 26.61
N VAL A 247 -0.05 3.73 26.73
CA VAL A 247 1.17 3.03 26.33
C VAL A 247 1.47 1.95 27.36
N ILE A 248 1.59 0.71 26.92
CA ILE A 248 1.78 -0.46 27.79
C ILE A 248 3.20 -1.03 27.75
N GLN A 249 3.97 -0.72 26.69
CA GLN A 249 5.31 -1.27 26.51
C GLN A 249 6.20 -0.31 25.71
N THR A 250 7.49 -0.28 26.06
CA THR A 250 8.57 0.32 25.27
C THR A 250 9.58 -0.77 24.93
N VAL A 251 9.90 -0.91 23.63
CA VAL A 251 10.87 -1.88 23.11
C VAL A 251 12.00 -1.12 22.45
N GLN A 252 13.24 -1.39 22.85
CA GLN A 252 14.45 -0.81 22.29
C GLN A 252 15.17 -1.84 21.42
N VAL A 253 15.83 -1.37 20.38
CA VAL A 253 16.77 -2.18 19.60
C VAL A 253 18.03 -2.44 20.42
N GLU A 254 18.44 -3.69 20.50
CA GLU A 254 19.61 -4.12 21.25
C GLU A 254 20.84 -4.20 20.33
N GLY A 255 22.00 -3.85 20.89
CA GLY A 255 23.29 -3.95 20.20
C GLY A 255 23.58 -2.84 19.18
N TYR A 256 22.72 -1.83 19.07
CA TYR A 256 22.85 -0.72 18.11
C TYR A 256 22.70 0.61 18.83
N GLY A 257 23.51 1.58 18.41
CA GLY A 257 23.41 2.98 18.85
C GLY A 257 23.00 3.89 17.71
N TRP A 258 22.51 5.07 18.04
CA TRP A 258 22.17 6.09 17.05
C TRP A 258 22.57 7.49 17.52
N SER A 259 22.65 8.40 16.58
CA SER A 259 22.74 9.83 16.88
C SER A 259 22.02 10.61 15.77
N ARG A 260 21.54 11.79 16.09
CA ARG A 260 20.86 12.64 15.11
C ARG A 260 21.75 12.98 13.90
N ALA A 261 23.05 13.07 14.09
CA ALA A 261 24.02 13.32 13.01
C ALA A 261 24.13 12.17 11.99
N ARG A 262 23.65 10.97 12.34
CA ARG A 262 23.62 9.82 11.42
C ARG A 262 22.35 9.72 10.59
N LEU A 263 21.36 10.57 10.85
CA LEU A 263 20.09 10.55 10.14
C LEU A 263 20.13 11.56 9.00
N THR A 264 19.92 11.10 7.76
CA THR A 264 19.92 11.97 6.57
C THR A 264 18.54 12.24 6.04
N GLY A 265 17.60 11.28 6.15
CA GLY A 265 16.28 11.40 5.57
C GLY A 265 15.18 11.85 6.51
N HIS A 266 15.09 11.24 7.69
CA HIS A 266 14.04 11.52 8.69
C HIS A 266 14.60 11.86 10.05
N GLY A 267 13.86 12.64 10.82
CA GLY A 267 14.28 13.13 12.14
C GLY A 267 14.18 12.10 13.29
N CYS A 268 13.95 10.82 13.00
CA CYS A 268 13.85 9.73 13.99
C CYS A 268 14.65 8.51 13.53
N PRO A 269 15.27 7.76 14.47
CA PRO A 269 16.10 6.61 14.12
C PRO A 269 15.28 5.45 13.56
N SER A 270 14.09 5.18 14.10
CA SER A 270 13.13 4.21 13.60
C SER A 270 11.98 4.96 12.94
N HIS A 271 11.68 4.66 11.66
CA HIS A 271 10.62 5.30 10.92
C HIS A 271 9.59 4.31 10.39
N GLY A 272 9.98 3.25 9.68
CA GLY A 272 9.09 2.20 9.22
C GLY A 272 8.90 1.10 10.27
N ILE A 273 7.67 0.64 10.42
CA ILE A 273 7.31 -0.51 11.26
C ILE A 273 6.17 -1.27 10.59
N ALA A 274 6.25 -2.60 10.59
CA ALA A 274 5.25 -3.48 9.98
C ALA A 274 5.11 -4.75 10.81
N LEU A 275 3.88 -5.26 10.92
CA LEU A 275 3.59 -6.60 11.43
C LEU A 275 3.62 -7.61 10.29
N SER A 276 4.12 -8.82 10.57
CA SER A 276 3.85 -9.94 9.67
C SER A 276 2.34 -10.20 9.57
N PRO A 277 1.83 -10.73 8.44
CA PRO A 277 0.39 -10.99 8.31
C PRO A 277 -0.18 -11.89 9.42
N ASP A 278 0.60 -12.82 9.96
CA ASP A 278 0.23 -13.69 11.08
C ASP A 278 0.52 -13.07 12.46
N GLU A 279 1.03 -11.84 12.49
CA GLU A 279 1.36 -11.01 13.66
C GLU A 279 2.43 -11.60 14.59
N LYS A 280 3.11 -12.65 14.17
CA LYS A 280 4.17 -13.26 14.99
C LYS A 280 5.47 -12.48 14.98
N GLU A 281 5.67 -11.60 14.01
CA GLU A 281 6.87 -10.79 13.89
C GLU A 281 6.54 -9.29 13.74
N ILE A 282 7.39 -8.45 14.36
CA ILE A 282 7.44 -7.01 14.10
C ILE A 282 8.73 -6.73 13.34
N TRP A 283 8.63 -6.02 12.24
CA TRP A 283 9.76 -5.58 11.44
C TRP A 283 9.91 -4.07 11.56
N LEU A 284 11.12 -3.61 11.92
CA LEU A 284 11.41 -2.23 12.28
C LEU A 284 12.60 -1.71 11.48
N THR A 285 12.49 -0.52 10.89
CA THR A 285 13.63 0.12 10.23
C THR A 285 14.52 0.86 11.22
N ASP A 286 15.81 0.83 10.94
CA ASP A 286 16.85 1.63 11.59
C ASP A 286 17.64 2.38 10.53
N GLY A 287 17.28 3.64 10.30
CA GLY A 287 17.93 4.49 9.31
C GLY A 287 19.38 4.79 9.69
N ALA A 288 19.64 5.02 10.98
CA ALA A 288 20.99 5.39 11.46
C ALA A 288 22.04 4.30 11.24
N ASN A 289 21.61 3.03 11.16
CA ASN A 289 22.51 1.89 10.99
C ASN A 289 22.28 1.15 9.66
N SER A 290 21.43 1.64 8.77
CA SER A 290 21.02 0.99 7.51
C SER A 290 20.65 -0.48 7.75
N THR A 291 19.69 -0.72 8.64
CA THR A 291 19.34 -2.05 9.13
C THR A 291 17.83 -2.19 9.29
N VAL A 292 17.33 -3.40 9.09
CA VAL A 292 15.97 -3.79 9.48
C VAL A 292 16.08 -4.80 10.61
N HIS A 293 15.39 -4.53 11.72
CA HIS A 293 15.34 -5.41 12.89
C HIS A 293 14.03 -6.19 12.91
N VAL A 294 14.10 -7.46 13.25
CA VAL A 294 12.95 -8.36 13.39
C VAL A 294 12.82 -8.76 14.85
N PHE A 295 11.59 -8.65 15.36
CA PHE A 295 11.24 -9.01 16.72
C PHE A 295 10.23 -10.15 16.71
N ASP A 296 10.39 -11.11 17.61
CA ASP A 296 9.38 -12.11 17.96
C ASP A 296 8.26 -11.42 18.76
N ASN A 297 7.08 -11.35 18.18
CA ASN A 297 5.88 -10.75 18.78
C ASN A 297 4.96 -11.77 19.45
N THR A 298 5.37 -13.04 19.51
CA THR A 298 4.62 -14.09 20.25
C THR A 298 4.81 -13.99 21.75
N VAL A 299 5.75 -13.16 22.20
CA VAL A 299 6.06 -12.89 23.61
C VAL A 299 5.92 -11.39 23.92
N MET A 300 5.63 -11.07 25.17
CA MET A 300 5.50 -9.69 25.64
C MET A 300 6.49 -9.44 26.78
N PRO A 301 7.41 -8.47 26.68
CA PRO A 301 7.67 -7.60 25.53
C PRO A 301 8.24 -8.37 24.32
N PRO A 302 8.00 -7.89 23.09
CA PRO A 302 8.60 -8.46 21.88
C PRO A 302 10.13 -8.51 21.96
N LYS A 303 10.73 -9.60 21.46
CA LYS A 303 12.19 -9.84 21.56
C LYS A 303 12.85 -9.73 20.19
N GLN A 304 13.95 -8.97 20.10
CA GLN A 304 14.76 -8.90 18.89
C GLN A 304 15.37 -10.27 18.57
N VAL A 305 15.14 -10.77 17.35
CA VAL A 305 15.60 -12.08 16.90
C VAL A 305 16.55 -12.02 15.71
N LYS A 306 16.50 -10.93 14.93
CA LYS A 306 17.34 -10.77 13.74
C LYS A 306 17.58 -9.31 13.42
N SER A 307 18.73 -9.03 12.81
CA SER A 307 19.06 -7.76 12.18
C SER A 307 19.54 -8.03 10.76
N ILE A 308 18.99 -7.32 9.79
CA ILE A 308 19.23 -7.49 8.35
C ILE A 308 19.88 -6.21 7.85
N LYS A 309 21.13 -6.29 7.38
CA LYS A 309 21.83 -5.14 6.80
C LYS A 309 21.21 -4.79 5.46
N MET A 310 20.89 -3.51 5.28
CA MET A 310 20.36 -2.94 4.06
C MET A 310 21.46 -2.21 3.28
N ARG A 311 21.27 -2.01 1.99
CA ARG A 311 22.22 -1.27 1.13
C ARG A 311 22.26 0.24 1.42
N ASP A 312 21.16 0.77 1.96
CA ASP A 312 20.97 2.20 2.26
C ASP A 312 20.08 2.35 3.49
N GLU A 313 19.77 3.58 3.89
CA GLU A 313 18.89 3.90 5.01
C GLU A 313 17.43 3.46 4.73
N PRO A 314 16.90 2.45 5.46
CA PRO A 314 15.50 2.06 5.31
C PRO A 314 14.60 2.99 6.13
N PHE A 315 13.50 3.46 5.53
CA PHE A 315 12.52 4.31 6.20
C PHE A 315 11.11 3.72 6.19
N TRP A 316 10.86 2.69 5.37
CA TRP A 316 9.55 2.07 5.26
C TRP A 316 9.66 0.59 4.95
N LEU A 317 8.61 -0.14 5.40
CA LEU A 317 8.42 -1.55 5.13
C LEU A 317 6.96 -1.81 4.83
N THR A 318 6.68 -2.69 3.87
CA THR A 318 5.37 -3.28 3.67
C THR A 318 5.50 -4.73 3.25
N TRP A 319 4.42 -5.50 3.33
CA TRP A 319 4.40 -6.92 3.07
C TRP A 319 3.80 -7.24 1.70
N SER A 320 4.22 -8.35 1.11
CA SER A 320 3.47 -8.98 0.03
C SER A 320 2.19 -9.62 0.55
N ALA A 321 1.19 -9.75 -0.30
CA ALA A 321 -0.11 -10.32 0.05
C ALA A 321 -0.03 -11.77 0.54
N ASN A 322 0.95 -12.52 0.06
CA ASN A 322 1.18 -13.91 0.47
C ASN A 322 2.12 -14.04 1.69
N GLY A 323 2.59 -12.92 2.24
CA GLY A 323 3.52 -12.92 3.39
C GLY A 323 4.93 -13.44 3.11
N LYS A 324 5.28 -13.67 1.83
CA LYS A 324 6.59 -14.20 1.45
C LYS A 324 7.67 -13.14 1.40
N TRP A 325 7.31 -11.93 0.99
CA TRP A 325 8.23 -10.85 0.76
C TRP A 325 7.96 -9.65 1.67
N VAL A 326 9.04 -9.00 2.09
CA VAL A 326 8.99 -7.67 2.71
C VAL A 326 9.66 -6.68 1.77
N TYR A 327 8.94 -5.64 1.42
CA TYR A 327 9.36 -4.56 0.54
C TYR A 327 9.94 -3.42 1.36
N SER A 328 11.22 -3.15 1.21
CA SER A 328 11.89 -2.02 1.87
C SER A 328 11.89 -0.78 0.99
N SER A 329 11.81 0.38 1.62
CA SER A 329 11.95 1.68 0.93
C SER A 329 13.28 1.86 0.21
N THR A 330 14.31 1.09 0.55
CA THR A 330 15.59 1.04 -0.18
C THR A 330 15.47 0.35 -1.54
N GLY A 331 14.29 -0.20 -1.87
CA GLY A 331 14.08 -1.04 -3.05
C GLY A 331 14.64 -2.45 -2.91
N ASP A 332 15.13 -2.81 -1.74
CA ASP A 332 15.50 -4.18 -1.43
C ASP A 332 14.25 -5.02 -1.15
N ILE A 333 14.23 -6.22 -1.69
CA ILE A 333 13.19 -7.22 -1.45
C ILE A 333 13.79 -8.26 -0.51
N ILE A 334 13.13 -8.50 0.61
CA ILE A 334 13.59 -9.41 1.64
C ILE A 334 12.71 -10.66 1.64
N ASP A 335 13.32 -11.84 1.60
CA ASP A 335 12.63 -13.10 1.91
C ASP A 335 12.28 -13.13 3.40
N ALA A 336 10.99 -13.17 3.71
CA ALA A 336 10.51 -13.08 5.09
C ALA A 336 10.90 -14.30 5.94
N THR A 337 11.03 -15.47 5.34
CA THR A 337 11.42 -16.71 6.04
C THR A 337 12.93 -16.76 6.25
N ALA A 338 13.70 -16.54 5.19
CA ALA A 338 15.18 -16.58 5.24
C ALA A 338 15.77 -15.35 5.93
N LYS A 339 15.01 -14.22 5.99
CA LYS A 339 15.45 -12.94 6.52
C LYS A 339 16.72 -12.44 5.85
N THR A 340 16.70 -12.51 4.51
CA THR A 340 17.82 -12.09 3.64
C THR A 340 17.29 -11.29 2.46
N VAL A 341 18.08 -10.33 1.97
CA VAL A 341 17.80 -9.60 0.74
C VAL A 341 17.99 -10.54 -0.45
N VAL A 342 16.98 -10.66 -1.32
CA VAL A 342 16.97 -11.60 -2.46
C VAL A 342 16.88 -10.90 -3.81
N ALA A 343 16.41 -9.65 -3.85
CA ALA A 343 16.30 -8.86 -5.08
C ALA A 343 16.39 -7.37 -4.78
N GLN A 344 16.59 -6.58 -5.84
CA GLN A 344 16.63 -5.12 -5.78
C GLN A 344 15.84 -4.55 -6.95
N LEU A 345 14.99 -3.57 -6.68
CA LEU A 345 14.20 -2.90 -7.70
C LEU A 345 15.08 -2.03 -8.59
N LYS A 346 14.91 -2.18 -9.90
CA LYS A 346 15.58 -1.37 -10.93
C LYS A 346 14.58 -0.92 -11.98
N ASP A 347 14.67 0.34 -12.39
CA ASP A 347 13.82 0.91 -13.43
C ASP A 347 14.16 0.37 -14.84
N GLU A 348 13.48 0.88 -15.86
CA GLU A 348 13.67 0.54 -17.27
C GLU A 348 15.08 0.78 -17.81
N THR A 349 15.85 1.60 -17.11
CA THR A 349 17.24 1.92 -17.48
C THR A 349 18.27 1.18 -16.64
N GLY A 350 17.82 0.36 -15.68
CA GLY A 350 18.68 -0.37 -14.75
C GLY A 350 19.10 0.45 -13.52
N ARG A 351 18.59 1.66 -13.32
CA ARG A 351 18.85 2.48 -12.13
C ARG A 351 18.03 1.98 -10.94
N GLU A 352 18.54 2.23 -9.76
CA GLU A 352 17.86 1.88 -8.51
C GLU A 352 16.53 2.62 -8.35
N VAL A 353 15.53 1.88 -7.83
CA VAL A 353 14.24 2.46 -7.42
C VAL A 353 14.13 2.36 -5.90
N GLN A 354 13.98 3.51 -5.25
CA GLN A 354 13.78 3.62 -3.81
C GLN A 354 12.55 4.47 -3.54
N SER A 355 11.64 3.97 -2.73
CA SER A 355 10.43 4.71 -2.33
C SER A 355 9.83 4.11 -1.07
N GLU A 356 9.26 4.96 -0.24
CA GLU A 356 8.44 4.56 0.90
C GLU A 356 6.97 4.26 0.50
N LYS A 357 6.63 4.40 -0.77
CA LYS A 357 5.25 4.36 -1.27
C LYS A 357 5.11 3.23 -2.27
N ALA A 358 4.85 2.04 -1.73
CA ALA A 358 4.68 0.83 -2.50
C ALA A 358 3.43 0.06 -2.06
N VAL A 359 2.72 -0.51 -3.02
CA VAL A 359 1.59 -1.43 -2.78
C VAL A 359 1.64 -2.58 -3.77
N GLU A 360 1.32 -3.78 -3.32
CA GLU A 360 1.14 -4.92 -4.20
C GLU A 360 -0.33 -5.07 -4.59
N VAL A 361 -0.58 -5.35 -5.85
CA VAL A 361 -1.91 -5.58 -6.42
C VAL A 361 -1.94 -6.93 -7.11
N LEU A 362 -2.88 -7.76 -6.72
CA LEU A 362 -3.08 -9.09 -7.25
C LEU A 362 -4.19 -9.05 -8.30
N PHE A 363 -3.87 -9.56 -9.49
CA PHE A 363 -4.80 -9.64 -10.60
C PHE A 363 -5.15 -11.09 -10.90
N ASN A 364 -6.41 -11.34 -11.22
CA ASN A 364 -6.81 -12.61 -11.81
C ASN A 364 -6.25 -12.73 -13.25
N PRO A 365 -6.37 -13.92 -13.87
CA PRO A 365 -5.93 -14.11 -15.24
C PRO A 365 -6.61 -13.17 -16.25
N ASP A 366 -7.85 -12.74 -16.00
CA ASP A 366 -8.61 -11.84 -16.88
C ASP A 366 -8.22 -10.37 -16.71
N GLY A 367 -7.34 -10.05 -15.76
CA GLY A 367 -6.84 -8.71 -15.50
C GLY A 367 -7.67 -7.88 -14.52
N HIS A 368 -8.65 -8.47 -13.84
CA HIS A 368 -9.36 -7.80 -12.75
C HIS A 368 -8.56 -7.87 -11.44
N ILE A 369 -8.63 -6.83 -10.64
CA ILE A 369 -8.01 -6.82 -9.32
C ILE A 369 -8.76 -7.78 -8.39
N LEU A 370 -8.02 -8.70 -7.80
CA LEU A 370 -8.52 -9.63 -6.77
C LEU A 370 -8.35 -9.06 -5.37
N ASN A 371 -7.19 -8.48 -5.11
CA ASN A 371 -6.80 -8.00 -3.79
C ASN A 371 -5.66 -7.00 -3.90
N THR A 372 -5.44 -6.26 -2.83
CA THR A 372 -4.29 -5.38 -2.64
C THR A 372 -3.86 -5.45 -1.18
N VAL A 373 -2.60 -5.13 -0.91
CA VAL A 373 -2.11 -4.91 0.45
C VAL A 373 -2.07 -3.42 0.76
N ASP A 374 -2.12 -3.09 2.04
CA ASP A 374 -1.92 -1.72 2.48
C ASP A 374 -0.44 -1.33 2.47
N GLN A 375 -0.17 -0.03 2.54
CA GLN A 375 1.20 0.49 2.61
C GLN A 375 1.79 0.51 4.03
N PHE A 376 1.06 0.02 5.07
CA PHE A 376 1.40 0.22 6.48
C PHE A 376 1.86 -1.06 7.17
N GLY A 377 1.75 -2.22 6.52
CA GLY A 377 2.05 -3.51 7.13
C GLY A 377 1.18 -3.81 8.33
N ILE A 378 -0.14 -3.65 8.16
CA ILE A 378 -1.14 -3.96 9.20
C ILE A 378 -1.18 -5.47 9.42
N GLY A 379 -1.26 -5.91 10.68
CA GLY A 379 -1.53 -7.31 11.03
C GLY A 379 -2.85 -7.79 10.42
N GLN A 380 -2.94 -9.09 10.07
CA GLN A 380 -4.11 -9.64 9.37
C GLN A 380 -4.95 -10.58 10.25
N VAL A 381 -4.57 -10.78 11.53
CA VAL A 381 -5.32 -11.62 12.46
C VAL A 381 -6.53 -10.85 12.98
N ARG A 382 -7.69 -11.18 12.45
CA ARG A 382 -8.96 -10.53 12.87
C ARG A 382 -9.38 -11.01 14.24
N ALA A 383 -10.08 -10.15 15.00
CA ALA A 383 -10.76 -10.59 16.20
C ALA A 383 -11.76 -11.72 15.87
N ALA A 384 -11.87 -12.71 16.77
CA ALA A 384 -12.92 -13.71 16.62
C ALA A 384 -14.28 -12.99 16.55
N ALA A 385 -15.13 -13.41 15.61
CA ALA A 385 -16.49 -12.92 15.56
C ALA A 385 -17.22 -13.37 16.85
N ASN A 386 -17.72 -12.41 17.63
CA ASN A 386 -18.54 -12.69 18.81
C ASN A 386 -19.93 -13.16 18.40
#